data_2ced25f509f69c713c6608d47bfb6048
#
_entry.id   2ced25f509f69c713c6608d47bfb6048
#
_cell.length_a   1.000
_cell.length_b   1.000
_cell.length_c   1.000
_cell.angle_alpha   90.00
_cell.angle_beta   90.00
_cell.angle_gamma   90.00
#
_symmetry.space_group_name_H-M   'P 1'
#
loop_
_entity.id
_entity.type
_entity.pdbx_description
1 polymer ?
#
loop_
_entity_poly.entity_id
_entity_poly.type
_entity_poly.pdbx_seq_one_letter_code
_entity_poly.pdbx_strand_id
1 'polypeptide(L)'
;MKRSHLVELQAPDLSAWENSNTGVPYVWSFDSGKPGSHVMVQALTHGNEICGAIVVDWLMRQNVRPHAGRLTIAFANMLAYANWDPLNPSKSRFVDEDYNRVWGDDVLLGSRDSAELRRARVLRPFVDSCDYLLDIHSMSEPCAPIMVCGATGQGG
;
A
#
# COMPACT_ATOMS: atom_id res chain seq x y z
N MET A 1 18.93 -25.16 -2.89
CA MET A 1 18.12 -24.78 -4.07
C MET A 1 16.94 -24.00 -3.56
N LYS A 2 16.81 -22.69 -3.90
CA LYS A 2 15.56 -21.96 -3.64
C LYS A 2 14.48 -22.58 -4.53
N ARG A 3 13.39 -23.06 -3.94
CA ARG A 3 12.21 -23.48 -4.71
C ARG A 3 11.63 -22.22 -5.33
N SER A 4 11.62 -22.13 -6.64
CA SER A 4 10.84 -21.11 -7.34
C SER A 4 9.39 -21.57 -7.34
N HIS A 5 8.52 -20.85 -6.67
CA HIS A 5 7.10 -21.05 -6.78
C HIS A 5 6.60 -20.25 -7.99
N LEU A 6 5.79 -20.90 -8.84
CA LEU A 6 5.12 -20.21 -9.93
C LEU A 6 4.07 -19.27 -9.33
N VAL A 7 4.02 -18.05 -9.85
CA VAL A 7 2.95 -17.12 -9.50
C VAL A 7 1.71 -17.49 -10.30
N GLU A 8 0.66 -17.91 -9.62
CA GLU A 8 -0.61 -18.33 -10.23
C GLU A 8 -1.62 -17.17 -10.35
N LEU A 9 -1.42 -16.11 -9.58
CA LEU A 9 -2.28 -14.92 -9.58
C LEU A 9 -1.90 -13.97 -10.72
N GLN A 10 -2.91 -13.31 -11.28
CA GLN A 10 -2.70 -12.24 -12.25
C GLN A 10 -2.73 -10.89 -11.54
N ALA A 11 -1.73 -10.05 -11.83
CA ALA A 11 -1.70 -8.68 -11.37
C ALA A 11 -2.83 -7.87 -12.03
N PRO A 12 -3.66 -7.13 -11.27
CA PRO A 12 -4.75 -6.36 -11.83
C PRO A 12 -4.26 -5.12 -12.57
N ASP A 13 -4.99 -4.71 -13.60
CA ASP A 13 -4.81 -3.37 -14.17
C ASP A 13 -5.43 -2.32 -13.22
N LEU A 14 -4.58 -1.46 -12.68
CA LEU A 14 -4.95 -0.42 -11.72
C LEU A 14 -5.09 0.97 -12.36
N SER A 15 -4.98 1.09 -13.69
CA SER A 15 -5.03 2.37 -14.41
C SER A 15 -6.32 3.16 -14.12
N ALA A 16 -7.44 2.48 -13.88
CA ALA A 16 -8.71 3.11 -13.52
C ALA A 16 -8.65 3.93 -12.22
N TRP A 17 -7.67 3.68 -11.36
CA TRP A 17 -7.54 4.32 -10.05
C TRP A 17 -6.48 5.43 -10.01
N GLU A 18 -5.79 5.69 -11.13
CA GLU A 18 -4.74 6.71 -11.20
C GLU A 18 -5.28 8.11 -10.92
N ASN A 19 -6.38 8.50 -11.56
CA ASN A 19 -6.99 9.81 -11.39
C ASN A 19 -7.90 9.83 -10.16
N SER A 20 -7.32 10.15 -9.02
CA SER A 20 -8.00 10.08 -7.72
C SER A 20 -8.73 11.37 -7.34
N ASN A 21 -9.61 11.29 -6.35
CA ASN A 21 -10.33 12.45 -5.79
C ASN A 21 -9.51 13.28 -4.80
N THR A 22 -8.30 12.84 -4.44
CA THR A 22 -7.40 13.57 -3.53
C THR A 22 -6.40 14.48 -4.27
N GLY A 23 -6.31 14.33 -5.60
CA GLY A 23 -5.27 14.97 -6.41
C GLY A 23 -3.92 14.26 -6.35
N VAL A 24 -3.77 13.22 -5.52
CA VAL A 24 -2.57 12.38 -5.46
C VAL A 24 -2.85 11.07 -6.19
N PRO A 25 -2.12 10.74 -7.27
CA PRO A 25 -2.38 9.52 -8.04
C PRO A 25 -2.45 8.28 -7.16
N TYR A 26 -3.46 7.44 -7.42
CA TYR A 26 -3.69 6.18 -6.72
C TYR A 26 -4.01 6.33 -5.22
N VAL A 27 -4.46 7.51 -4.76
CA VAL A 27 -4.90 7.75 -3.38
C VAL A 27 -6.32 8.30 -3.40
N TRP A 28 -7.26 7.53 -2.90
CA TRP A 28 -8.68 7.87 -2.83
C TRP A 28 -9.10 8.08 -1.37
N SER A 29 -9.94 9.07 -1.12
CA SER A 29 -10.47 9.33 0.23
C SER A 29 -11.97 9.56 0.17
N PHE A 30 -12.70 8.87 1.05
CA PHE A 30 -14.15 8.90 1.11
C PHE A 30 -14.59 9.28 2.52
N ASP A 31 -15.28 10.38 2.65
CA ASP A 31 -15.85 10.85 3.91
C ASP A 31 -17.34 10.47 3.95
N SER A 32 -17.79 9.88 5.06
CA SER A 32 -19.19 9.52 5.25
C SER A 32 -20.09 10.70 5.62
N GLY A 33 -19.50 11.84 5.98
CA GLY A 33 -20.20 12.99 6.56
C GLY A 33 -20.69 12.76 8.01
N LYS A 34 -20.32 11.65 8.63
CA LYS A 34 -20.68 11.32 10.02
C LYS A 34 -19.42 11.17 10.87
N PRO A 35 -19.44 11.56 12.16
CA PRO A 35 -18.32 11.33 13.05
C PRO A 35 -17.92 9.85 13.12
N GLY A 36 -16.62 9.59 13.18
CA GLY A 36 -16.04 8.24 13.25
C GLY A 36 -14.56 8.26 12.94
N SER A 37 -13.92 7.11 13.05
CA SER A 37 -12.49 6.98 12.81
C SER A 37 -12.12 7.15 11.34
N HIS A 38 -10.90 7.64 11.12
CA HIS A 38 -10.26 7.64 9.81
C HIS A 38 -9.44 6.35 9.65
N VAL A 39 -9.87 5.49 8.76
CA VAL A 39 -9.18 4.25 8.42
C VAL A 39 -8.47 4.43 7.07
N MET A 40 -7.20 4.04 7.01
CA MET A 40 -6.46 3.95 5.76
C MET A 40 -6.16 2.49 5.43
N VAL A 41 -6.47 2.07 4.21
CA VAL A 41 -6.09 0.76 3.66
C VAL A 41 -5.08 0.99 2.56
N GLN A 42 -3.91 0.40 2.71
CA GLN A 42 -2.80 0.51 1.77
C GLN A 42 -2.44 -0.86 1.21
N ALA A 43 -2.03 -0.88 -0.04
CA ALA A 43 -1.44 -2.03 -0.71
C ALA A 43 -0.24 -1.61 -1.54
N LEU A 44 0.54 -2.58 -1.99
CA LEU A 44 1.71 -2.36 -2.84
C LEU A 44 2.80 -1.50 -2.17
N THR A 45 2.98 -1.62 -0.87
CA THR A 45 4.21 -1.16 -0.20
C THR A 45 5.42 -1.78 -0.88
N HIS A 46 5.31 -3.03 -1.30
CA HIS A 46 6.23 -3.65 -2.25
C HIS A 46 5.48 -4.01 -3.53
N GLY A 47 6.03 -3.61 -4.68
CA GLY A 47 5.36 -3.77 -5.97
C GLY A 47 5.13 -5.22 -6.40
N ASN A 48 5.83 -6.19 -5.80
CA ASN A 48 5.65 -7.62 -6.06
C ASN A 48 4.55 -8.28 -5.20
N GLU A 49 3.96 -7.58 -4.26
CA GLU A 49 2.96 -8.12 -3.33
C GLU A 49 1.54 -7.89 -3.88
N ILE A 50 1.26 -8.54 -5.02
CA ILE A 50 0.04 -8.29 -5.81
C ILE A 50 -1.26 -8.72 -5.12
N CYS A 51 -1.21 -9.55 -4.07
CA CYS A 51 -2.41 -9.94 -3.33
C CYS A 51 -3.14 -8.72 -2.75
N GLY A 52 -2.39 -7.76 -2.19
CA GLY A 52 -2.95 -6.51 -1.69
C GLY A 52 -3.60 -5.68 -2.81
N ALA A 53 -2.95 -5.62 -3.98
CA ALA A 53 -3.51 -4.94 -5.15
C ALA A 53 -4.84 -5.55 -5.59
N ILE A 54 -4.93 -6.89 -5.62
CA ILE A 54 -6.16 -7.62 -5.98
C ILE A 54 -7.29 -7.30 -4.99
N VAL A 55 -6.99 -7.34 -3.69
CA VAL A 55 -7.98 -7.06 -2.64
C VAL A 55 -8.47 -5.62 -2.72
N VAL A 56 -7.55 -4.66 -2.84
CA VAL A 56 -7.89 -3.25 -2.87
C VAL A 56 -8.63 -2.87 -4.16
N ASP A 57 -8.22 -3.40 -5.32
CA ASP A 57 -8.94 -3.23 -6.57
C ASP A 57 -10.38 -3.77 -6.46
N TRP A 58 -10.55 -4.95 -5.86
CA TRP A 58 -11.87 -5.53 -5.61
C TRP A 58 -12.72 -4.63 -4.70
N LEU A 59 -12.18 -4.14 -3.57
CA LEU A 59 -12.89 -3.20 -2.67
C LEU A 59 -13.36 -1.95 -3.42
N MET A 60 -12.49 -1.39 -4.25
CA MET A 60 -12.79 -0.21 -5.05
C MET A 60 -13.91 -0.48 -6.07
N ARG A 61 -13.87 -1.62 -6.76
CA ARG A 61 -14.91 -2.04 -7.73
C ARG A 61 -16.23 -2.33 -7.07
N GLN A 62 -16.25 -2.86 -5.83
CA GLN A 62 -17.46 -3.04 -5.02
C GLN A 62 -17.99 -1.72 -4.46
N ASN A 63 -17.34 -0.59 -4.76
CA ASN A 63 -17.75 0.72 -4.28
C ASN A 63 -17.87 0.79 -2.75
N VAL A 64 -16.96 0.12 -2.03
CA VAL A 64 -16.94 0.14 -0.56
C VAL A 64 -16.74 1.57 -0.07
N ARG A 65 -17.60 1.98 0.89
CA ARG A 65 -17.60 3.33 1.46
C ARG A 65 -17.73 3.25 2.99
N PRO A 66 -17.19 4.21 3.73
CA PRO A 66 -17.33 4.22 5.18
C PRO A 66 -18.77 4.51 5.59
N HIS A 67 -19.27 3.77 6.57
CA HIS A 67 -20.59 4.05 7.16
C HIS A 67 -20.54 5.25 8.12
N ALA A 68 -19.39 5.46 8.79
CA ALA A 68 -19.06 6.58 9.63
C ALA A 68 -17.56 6.87 9.52
N GLY A 69 -17.14 8.10 9.78
CA GLY A 69 -15.75 8.51 9.64
C GLY A 69 -15.29 8.58 8.19
N ARG A 70 -14.03 8.25 7.96
CA ARG A 70 -13.36 8.38 6.67
C ARG A 70 -12.62 7.08 6.29
N LEU A 71 -12.63 6.75 5.00
CA LEU A 71 -11.84 5.68 4.42
C LEU A 71 -10.88 6.27 3.39
N THR A 72 -9.58 6.10 3.60
CA THR A 72 -8.57 6.39 2.59
C THR A 72 -8.04 5.06 2.03
N ILE A 73 -7.91 4.96 0.72
CA ILE A 73 -7.39 3.80 0.01
C ILE A 73 -6.19 4.24 -0.82
N ALA A 74 -5.06 3.54 -0.70
CA ALA A 74 -3.84 3.86 -1.43
C ALA A 74 -3.18 2.63 -2.05
N PHE A 75 -2.72 2.79 -3.30
CA PHE A 75 -1.69 1.93 -3.88
C PHE A 75 -0.35 2.66 -3.75
N ALA A 76 0.54 2.12 -2.92
CA ALA A 76 1.73 2.86 -2.49
C ALA A 76 2.80 2.96 -3.59
N ASN A 77 3.50 1.89 -3.89
CA ASN A 77 4.67 1.90 -4.78
C ASN A 77 4.32 1.47 -6.21
N MET A 78 3.57 2.33 -6.91
CA MET A 78 3.13 2.06 -8.28
C MET A 78 4.29 1.99 -9.28
N LEU A 79 5.40 2.71 -9.02
CA LEU A 79 6.59 2.63 -9.88
C LEU A 79 7.25 1.24 -9.81
N ALA A 80 7.32 0.66 -8.61
CA ALA A 80 7.79 -0.71 -8.45
C ALA A 80 6.83 -1.71 -9.09
N TYR A 81 5.51 -1.53 -8.86
CA TYR A 81 4.46 -2.38 -9.45
C TYR A 81 4.48 -2.39 -10.98
N ALA A 82 4.79 -1.26 -11.63
CA ALA A 82 4.91 -1.17 -13.09
C ALA A 82 5.99 -2.11 -13.69
N ASN A 83 6.92 -2.56 -12.85
CA ASN A 83 7.96 -3.53 -13.25
C ASN A 83 7.57 -4.99 -12.93
N TRP A 84 6.28 -5.26 -12.65
CA TRP A 84 5.82 -6.59 -12.31
C TRP A 84 6.14 -7.60 -13.43
N ASP A 85 6.82 -8.68 -13.05
CA ASP A 85 7.13 -9.80 -13.90
C ASP A 85 6.88 -11.12 -13.14
N PRO A 86 5.89 -11.93 -13.53
CA PRO A 86 5.56 -13.18 -12.86
C PRO A 86 6.70 -14.20 -12.88
N LEU A 87 7.64 -14.08 -13.82
CA LEU A 87 8.82 -14.96 -13.91
C LEU A 87 9.94 -14.48 -12.96
N ASN A 88 9.96 -13.20 -12.59
CA ASN A 88 10.94 -12.60 -11.70
C ASN A 88 10.30 -11.63 -10.70
N PRO A 89 9.36 -12.09 -9.85
CA PRO A 89 8.56 -11.20 -9.02
C PRO A 89 9.40 -10.34 -8.07
N SER A 90 10.53 -10.82 -7.60
CA SER A 90 11.41 -10.08 -6.70
C SER A 90 12.02 -8.80 -7.30
N LYS A 91 12.05 -8.68 -8.65
CA LYS A 91 12.55 -7.47 -9.32
C LYS A 91 11.65 -6.25 -9.15
N SER A 92 10.36 -6.48 -8.92
CA SER A 92 9.38 -5.43 -8.71
C SER A 92 9.11 -5.12 -7.23
N ARG A 93 9.98 -5.61 -6.31
CA ARG A 93 9.80 -5.34 -4.90
C ARG A 93 9.91 -3.85 -4.59
N PHE A 94 10.93 -3.19 -5.11
CA PHE A 94 11.15 -1.75 -5.02
C PHE A 94 11.93 -1.26 -6.25
N VAL A 95 12.04 0.06 -6.42
CA VAL A 95 12.81 0.68 -7.50
C VAL A 95 14.25 0.94 -7.03
N ASP A 96 14.41 1.78 -6.01
CA ASP A 96 15.71 2.21 -5.49
C ASP A 96 16.02 1.58 -4.12
N GLU A 97 15.03 1.52 -3.22
CA GLU A 97 15.23 1.04 -1.84
C GLU A 97 13.94 0.47 -1.22
N ASP A 98 14.08 -0.32 -0.16
CA ASP A 98 12.92 -0.92 0.51
C ASP A 98 12.03 0.15 1.14
N TYR A 99 10.77 0.21 0.68
CA TYR A 99 9.78 1.20 1.09
C TYR A 99 9.50 1.20 2.59
N ASN A 100 9.64 0.04 3.27
CA ASN A 100 9.52 -0.07 4.72
C ASN A 100 10.71 0.52 5.50
N ARG A 101 11.72 1.05 4.83
CA ARG A 101 12.90 1.65 5.47
C ARG A 101 12.98 3.17 5.32
N VAL A 102 11.97 3.78 4.69
CA VAL A 102 12.02 5.22 4.37
C VAL A 102 11.13 6.07 5.26
N TRP A 103 10.42 5.49 6.25
CA TRP A 103 9.39 6.19 7.02
C TRP A 103 9.90 6.91 8.28
N GLY A 104 11.18 6.76 8.65
CA GLY A 104 11.76 7.52 9.75
C GLY A 104 11.83 9.01 9.45
N ASP A 105 11.57 9.86 10.44
CA ASP A 105 11.57 11.31 10.27
C ASP A 105 12.91 11.84 9.76
N ASP A 106 14.02 11.31 10.25
CA ASP A 106 15.37 11.63 9.81
C ASP A 106 15.60 11.29 8.33
N VAL A 107 14.94 10.27 7.82
CA VAL A 107 15.01 9.84 6.42
C VAL A 107 14.07 10.67 5.55
N LEU A 108 12.81 10.81 5.95
CA LEU A 108 11.78 11.55 5.20
C LEU A 108 12.10 13.03 5.06
N LEU A 109 12.62 13.66 6.13
CA LEU A 109 12.97 15.07 6.17
C LEU A 109 14.42 15.34 5.72
N GLY A 110 15.20 14.29 5.50
CA GLY A 110 16.58 14.36 5.06
C GLY A 110 16.73 14.74 3.58
N SER A 111 17.99 14.92 3.16
CA SER A 111 18.36 15.32 1.80
C SER A 111 18.42 14.16 0.81
N ARG A 112 18.29 12.91 1.26
CA ARG A 112 18.25 11.73 0.38
C ARG A 112 17.08 11.82 -0.59
N ASP A 113 17.27 11.29 -1.79
CA ASP A 113 16.24 11.21 -2.80
C ASP A 113 16.21 9.81 -3.41
N SER A 114 15.01 9.23 -3.51
CA SER A 114 14.73 7.98 -4.20
C SER A 114 13.27 7.96 -4.65
N ALA A 115 12.91 7.04 -5.53
CA ALA A 115 11.53 6.85 -5.95
C ALA A 115 10.62 6.59 -4.75
N GLU A 116 11.06 5.73 -3.84
CA GLU A 116 10.33 5.38 -2.62
C GLU A 116 10.20 6.57 -1.67
N LEU A 117 11.26 7.34 -1.45
CA LEU A 117 11.21 8.54 -0.60
C LEU A 117 10.27 9.61 -1.14
N ARG A 118 10.34 9.88 -2.45
CA ARG A 118 9.40 10.83 -3.08
C ARG A 118 7.97 10.40 -2.86
N ARG A 119 7.66 9.12 -3.03
CA ARG A 119 6.32 8.58 -2.84
C ARG A 119 5.91 8.59 -1.37
N ALA A 120 6.79 8.21 -0.44
CA ALA A 120 6.53 8.22 1.00
C ALA A 120 6.22 9.63 1.50
N ARG A 121 6.97 10.64 1.05
CA ARG A 121 6.72 12.06 1.39
C ARG A 121 5.32 12.52 0.94
N VAL A 122 4.87 12.06 -0.21
CA VAL A 122 3.52 12.37 -0.72
C VAL A 122 2.43 11.65 0.07
N LEU A 123 2.68 10.40 0.53
CA LEU A 123 1.72 9.62 1.30
C LEU A 123 1.71 9.98 2.79
N ARG A 124 2.78 10.54 3.33
CA ARG A 124 2.93 10.85 4.77
C ARG A 124 1.74 11.61 5.35
N PRO A 125 1.18 12.68 4.72
CA PRO A 125 0.05 13.40 5.27
C PRO A 125 -1.22 12.53 5.44
N PHE A 126 -1.42 11.53 4.57
CA PHE A 126 -2.54 10.60 4.69
C PHE A 126 -2.33 9.61 5.83
N VAL A 127 -1.11 9.09 5.95
CA VAL A 127 -0.73 8.20 7.06
C VAL A 127 -0.83 8.90 8.40
N ASP A 128 -0.32 10.13 8.51
CA ASP A 128 -0.35 10.91 9.76
C ASP A 128 -1.78 11.31 10.17
N SER A 129 -2.70 11.39 9.23
CA SER A 129 -4.08 11.80 9.50
C SER A 129 -5.02 10.65 9.83
N CYS A 130 -4.62 9.39 9.64
CA CYS A 130 -5.48 8.26 9.92
C CYS A 130 -5.34 7.76 11.37
N ASP A 131 -6.46 7.28 11.95
CA ASP A 131 -6.48 6.65 13.26
C ASP A 131 -5.98 5.19 13.18
N TYR A 132 -6.25 4.54 12.04
CA TYR A 132 -5.88 3.14 11.78
C TYR A 132 -5.34 3.00 10.36
N LEU A 133 -4.18 2.36 10.24
CA LEU A 133 -3.58 1.97 8.97
C LEU A 133 -3.57 0.44 8.86
N LEU A 134 -4.19 -0.09 7.80
CA LEU A 134 -4.04 -1.47 7.36
C LEU A 134 -3.16 -1.49 6.12
N ASP A 135 -1.94 -1.99 6.24
CA ASP A 135 -1.02 -2.20 5.11
C ASP A 135 -1.01 -3.69 4.74
N ILE A 136 -1.48 -4.00 3.53
CA ILE A 136 -1.67 -5.38 3.08
C ILE A 136 -0.41 -5.87 2.39
N HIS A 137 0.23 -6.86 3.01
CA HIS A 137 1.43 -7.51 2.51
C HIS A 137 1.19 -8.97 2.13
N SER A 138 2.16 -9.55 1.43
CA SER A 138 2.28 -11.00 1.27
C SER A 138 3.70 -11.46 1.54
N MET A 139 3.84 -12.74 1.85
CA MET A 139 5.13 -13.35 2.09
C MET A 139 5.63 -14.08 0.84
N SER A 140 6.93 -14.07 0.63
CA SER A 140 7.57 -14.81 -0.48
C SER A 140 7.62 -16.32 -0.26
N GLU A 141 7.45 -16.77 0.99
CA GLU A 141 7.45 -18.17 1.38
C GLU A 141 6.10 -18.53 2.03
N PRO A 142 5.65 -19.78 1.91
CA PRO A 142 4.42 -20.21 2.56
C PRO A 142 4.50 -20.02 4.08
N CYS A 143 3.54 -19.32 4.63
CA CYS A 143 3.41 -19.10 6.07
C CYS A 143 1.93 -19.04 6.47
N ALA A 144 1.65 -19.18 7.77
CA ALA A 144 0.34 -18.88 8.29
C ALA A 144 0.03 -17.37 8.13
N PRO A 145 -1.24 -16.98 7.96
CA PRO A 145 -1.61 -15.58 8.01
C PRO A 145 -1.13 -14.94 9.31
N ILE A 146 -0.50 -13.77 9.19
CA ILE A 146 0.01 -13.00 10.35
C ILE A 146 -0.51 -11.58 10.29
N MET A 147 -0.67 -10.97 11.47
CA MET A 147 -0.88 -9.55 11.62
C MET A 147 0.26 -8.99 12.48
N VAL A 148 0.92 -7.95 12.01
CA VAL A 148 1.96 -7.24 12.75
C VAL A 148 1.36 -5.91 13.19
N CYS A 149 1.25 -5.72 14.49
CA CYS A 149 0.69 -4.51 15.09
C CYS A 149 1.80 -3.62 15.66
N GLY A 150 1.56 -2.31 15.70
CA GLY A 150 2.45 -1.35 16.36
C GLY A 150 2.50 -1.57 17.88
N ALA A 151 3.55 -1.03 18.52
CA ALA A 151 3.79 -1.13 19.95
C ALA A 151 2.80 -0.33 20.84
N THR A 152 1.95 0.50 20.23
CA THR A 152 0.87 1.21 20.96
C THR A 152 -0.27 0.24 21.20
N GLY A 153 -0.64 0.00 22.45
CA GLY A 153 -1.64 -0.99 22.88
C GLY A 153 -3.05 -0.89 22.27
N GLN A 154 -3.19 -0.31 21.10
CA GLN A 154 -4.41 -0.26 20.29
C GLN A 154 -4.43 -1.33 19.18
N GLY A 155 -3.41 -2.18 19.08
CA GLY A 155 -3.28 -3.22 18.05
C GLY A 155 -3.49 -4.63 18.59
N GLY A 156 -4.26 -4.81 19.64
CA GLY A 156 -4.61 -6.11 20.20
C GLY A 156 -6.06 -6.47 19.97
#